data_beeddbd22bf15bce6f3ad3426ced399d
#
_entry.id   beeddbd22bf15bce6f3ad3426ced399d
#
_cell.length_a   1.000
_cell.length_b   1.000
_cell.length_c   1.000
_cell.angle_alpha   90.00
_cell.angle_beta   90.00
_cell.angle_gamma   90.00
#
_symmetry.space_group_name_H-M   'P 1'
#
loop_
_entity.id
_entity.type
_entity.pdbx_description
1 polymer ?
#
loop_
_entity_poly.entity_id
_entity_poly.type
_entity_poly.pdbx_seq_one_letter_code
_entity_poly.pdbx_strand_id
1 'polypeptide(L)'
;MEKMRNKITNAISDFFFEYETPRQVLVRNRRVGVVCRLIQLGVLAYIIGWVFIYEKGYQSTDTAVSSVFTKMKGVGYTNEDGVEKVWDVADYVFPPQGDASFVVMTNYIITEGQSLGKCPELPGKHNCTSNGDCERGNYKRKMTGICNNVTNTCEVMTWCPVENDTHIPDPPLLMSAENTTLFIKNSVTFPVFGVSRSNLVEGIDVEYINSCLYHPEKAPLCPIFNMGDIVKLSGFNFETIAKVGGAIGIVVDWTCNFDLAVQHCKPQYTFHGLYGNPNETDKARASVGYNFRYARHYFEDKVQKRTLLKVFGIRIDIIVQSLGRKFDIIPTLTAIGSGVGIFGVATVVCDLVLLYLLPKRAFYKNMKFKYTDTQGQPDNDSFDLDPSVYYGLEAKPGHIPDTGQANVSCCGSVDTKGDTGFTFSRSMCSLRLHVFI
;
A
#
# COMPACT_ATOMS: atom_id res chain seq x y z
N MET A 1 -30.20 33.37 -28.39
CA MET A 1 -30.35 32.82 -27.00
C MET A 1 -31.65 32.06 -26.81
N GLU A 2 -32.75 32.54 -27.34
CA GLU A 2 -34.09 31.93 -27.20
C GLU A 2 -34.21 30.50 -27.81
N LYS A 3 -33.60 30.27 -28.98
CA LYS A 3 -33.59 28.96 -29.67
C LYS A 3 -32.79 27.89 -28.91
N MET A 4 -31.81 28.30 -28.13
CA MET A 4 -30.99 27.40 -27.29
C MET A 4 -31.73 27.08 -25.99
N ARG A 5 -32.41 28.05 -25.39
CA ARG A 5 -33.28 27.87 -24.21
C ARG A 5 -34.41 26.90 -24.49
N ASN A 6 -35.11 27.05 -25.63
CA ASN A 6 -36.17 26.14 -26.02
C ASN A 6 -35.68 24.71 -26.30
N LYS A 7 -34.48 24.55 -26.88
CA LYS A 7 -33.87 23.20 -27.02
C LYS A 7 -33.58 22.54 -25.68
N ILE A 8 -33.06 23.30 -24.72
CA ILE A 8 -32.74 22.79 -23.37
C ILE A 8 -34.05 22.46 -22.62
N THR A 9 -35.06 23.31 -22.73
CA THR A 9 -36.33 23.07 -22.05
C THR A 9 -37.06 21.85 -22.64
N ASN A 10 -37.02 21.65 -23.96
CA ASN A 10 -37.58 20.45 -24.58
C ASN A 10 -36.79 19.20 -24.18
N ALA A 11 -35.45 19.23 -24.19
CA ALA A 11 -34.66 18.11 -23.78
C ALA A 11 -34.84 17.70 -22.28
N ILE A 12 -35.13 18.69 -21.42
CA ILE A 12 -35.48 18.43 -20.01
C ILE A 12 -36.89 17.85 -19.92
N SER A 13 -37.83 18.38 -20.71
CA SER A 13 -39.19 17.85 -20.77
C SER A 13 -39.22 16.41 -21.24
N ASP A 14 -38.53 16.10 -22.34
CA ASP A 14 -38.42 14.76 -22.89
C ASP A 14 -37.80 13.78 -21.89
N PHE A 15 -36.76 14.20 -21.16
CA PHE A 15 -36.13 13.39 -20.13
C PHE A 15 -37.07 13.02 -18.97
N PHE A 16 -37.96 13.92 -18.54
CA PHE A 16 -38.83 13.68 -17.39
C PHE A 16 -40.19 13.08 -17.76
N PHE A 17 -40.68 13.30 -18.99
CA PHE A 17 -42.03 12.91 -19.39
C PHE A 17 -42.06 11.85 -20.49
N GLU A 18 -40.92 11.50 -21.09
CA GLU A 18 -40.81 10.40 -22.03
C GLU A 18 -40.10 9.21 -21.38
N TYR A 19 -40.74 8.05 -21.48
CA TYR A 19 -40.12 6.78 -21.02
C TYR A 19 -39.80 5.89 -22.20
N GLU A 20 -38.50 5.67 -22.42
CA GLU A 20 -38.03 4.80 -23.50
C GLU A 20 -37.92 3.35 -23.01
N THR A 21 -38.65 2.46 -23.66
CA THR A 21 -38.55 1.02 -23.45
C THR A 21 -37.63 0.38 -24.50
N PRO A 22 -36.63 -0.43 -24.08
CA PRO A 22 -35.78 -1.11 -25.07
C PRO A 22 -36.55 -2.20 -25.81
N ARG A 23 -36.71 -2.04 -27.12
CA ARG A 23 -37.30 -3.08 -27.97
C ARG A 23 -36.25 -4.17 -28.25
N GLN A 24 -36.57 -5.41 -27.90
CA GLN A 24 -35.73 -6.56 -28.21
C GLN A 24 -35.98 -7.03 -29.64
N VAL A 25 -34.87 -7.11 -30.43
CA VAL A 25 -34.91 -7.62 -31.80
C VAL A 25 -34.09 -8.88 -31.89
N LEU A 26 -34.68 -9.98 -32.30
CA LEU A 26 -34.00 -11.27 -32.47
C LEU A 26 -33.24 -11.29 -33.83
N VAL A 27 -31.93 -11.25 -33.78
CA VAL A 27 -31.07 -11.30 -34.97
C VAL A 27 -30.55 -12.70 -35.22
N ARG A 28 -31.05 -13.40 -36.23
CA ARG A 28 -30.59 -14.74 -36.63
C ARG A 28 -29.39 -14.66 -37.59
N ASN A 29 -28.25 -14.20 -37.07
CA ASN A 29 -27.00 -14.16 -37.86
C ASN A 29 -25.85 -14.84 -37.04
N ARG A 30 -25.31 -15.95 -37.56
CA ARG A 30 -24.26 -16.74 -36.88
C ARG A 30 -23.03 -15.90 -36.53
N ARG A 31 -22.54 -15.03 -37.43
CA ARG A 31 -21.35 -14.21 -37.19
C ARG A 31 -21.55 -13.20 -36.05
N VAL A 32 -22.68 -12.51 -36.04
CA VAL A 32 -23.04 -11.55 -34.98
C VAL A 32 -23.23 -12.25 -33.64
N GLY A 33 -23.93 -13.39 -33.65
CA GLY A 33 -24.14 -14.18 -32.43
C GLY A 33 -22.83 -14.65 -31.80
N VAL A 34 -21.89 -15.15 -32.59
CA VAL A 34 -20.58 -15.60 -32.09
C VAL A 34 -19.78 -14.43 -31.51
N VAL A 35 -19.71 -13.29 -32.22
CA VAL A 35 -18.98 -12.10 -31.73
C VAL A 35 -19.56 -11.62 -30.39
N CYS A 36 -20.90 -11.49 -30.29
CA CYS A 36 -21.52 -11.06 -29.04
C CYS A 36 -21.31 -12.05 -27.90
N ARG A 37 -21.33 -13.36 -28.15
CA ARG A 37 -21.03 -14.37 -27.13
C ARG A 37 -19.57 -14.32 -26.68
N LEU A 38 -18.63 -14.09 -27.60
CA LEU A 38 -17.22 -13.91 -27.24
C LEU A 38 -17.00 -12.66 -26.38
N ILE A 39 -17.67 -11.55 -26.67
CA ILE A 39 -17.63 -10.34 -25.83
C ILE A 39 -18.18 -10.65 -24.44
N GLN A 40 -19.35 -11.30 -24.35
CA GLN A 40 -19.96 -11.67 -23.07
C GLN A 40 -19.08 -12.61 -22.25
N LEU A 41 -18.47 -13.62 -22.88
CA LEU A 41 -17.53 -14.54 -22.23
C LEU A 41 -16.25 -13.81 -21.78
N GLY A 42 -15.73 -12.87 -22.56
CA GLY A 42 -14.59 -12.05 -22.17
C GLY A 42 -14.87 -11.19 -20.94
N VAL A 43 -16.05 -10.57 -20.90
CA VAL A 43 -16.49 -9.79 -19.72
C VAL A 43 -16.69 -10.70 -18.50
N LEU A 44 -17.29 -11.87 -18.68
CA LEU A 44 -17.48 -12.82 -17.60
C LEU A 44 -16.13 -13.33 -17.04
N ALA A 45 -15.20 -13.64 -17.93
CA ALA A 45 -13.84 -14.04 -17.54
C ALA A 45 -13.10 -12.90 -16.80
N TYR A 46 -13.28 -11.65 -17.21
CA TYR A 46 -12.74 -10.49 -16.50
C TYR A 46 -13.34 -10.35 -15.09
N ILE A 47 -14.67 -10.46 -14.96
CA ILE A 47 -15.33 -10.34 -13.66
C ILE A 47 -14.85 -11.46 -12.71
N ILE A 48 -14.87 -12.70 -13.17
CA ILE A 48 -14.47 -13.85 -12.32
C ILE A 48 -12.96 -13.82 -12.08
N GLY A 49 -12.15 -13.72 -13.11
CA GLY A 49 -10.69 -13.82 -13.01
C GLY A 49 -10.05 -12.62 -12.33
N TRP A 50 -10.42 -11.42 -12.75
CA TRP A 50 -9.79 -10.21 -12.22
C TRP A 50 -10.47 -9.74 -10.92
N VAL A 51 -11.79 -9.45 -10.95
CA VAL A 51 -12.47 -8.84 -9.80
C VAL A 51 -12.60 -9.79 -8.62
N PHE A 52 -12.96 -11.06 -8.85
CA PHE A 52 -13.16 -12.01 -7.75
C PHE A 52 -11.87 -12.73 -7.33
N ILE A 53 -11.08 -13.28 -8.28
CA ILE A 53 -9.91 -14.09 -7.91
C ILE A 53 -8.70 -13.22 -7.62
N TYR A 54 -8.35 -12.29 -8.50
CA TYR A 54 -7.14 -11.48 -8.36
C TYR A 54 -7.30 -10.36 -7.32
N GLU A 55 -8.27 -9.47 -7.48
CA GLU A 55 -8.51 -8.35 -6.55
C GLU A 55 -9.15 -8.79 -5.24
N LYS A 56 -9.77 -9.98 -5.20
CA LYS A 56 -10.54 -10.50 -4.06
C LYS A 56 -11.63 -9.52 -3.62
N GLY A 57 -12.38 -8.98 -4.57
CA GLY A 57 -13.41 -7.96 -4.35
C GLY A 57 -14.58 -8.40 -3.45
N TYR A 58 -14.60 -9.64 -3.01
CA TYR A 58 -15.55 -10.21 -2.05
C TYR A 58 -15.10 -10.05 -0.59
N GLN A 59 -13.87 -9.52 -0.35
CA GLN A 59 -13.32 -9.34 0.98
C GLN A 59 -13.31 -7.86 1.36
N SER A 60 -13.59 -7.55 2.62
CA SER A 60 -13.23 -6.28 3.23
C SER A 60 -11.75 -6.27 3.61
N THR A 61 -11.14 -5.10 3.61
CA THR A 61 -9.73 -4.89 3.95
C THR A 61 -9.60 -4.05 5.21
N ASP A 62 -8.61 -4.36 6.02
CA ASP A 62 -8.28 -3.60 7.23
C ASP A 62 -6.75 -3.43 7.33
N THR A 63 -6.33 -2.29 7.85
CA THR A 63 -4.93 -2.00 8.16
C THR A 63 -4.73 -2.04 9.67
N ALA A 64 -3.69 -2.74 10.12
CA ALA A 64 -3.46 -2.89 11.55
C ALA A 64 -2.79 -1.65 12.17
N VAL A 65 -3.15 -1.39 13.42
CA VAL A 65 -2.35 -0.57 14.33
C VAL A 65 -1.21 -1.44 14.85
N SER A 66 0.03 -0.97 14.70
CA SER A 66 1.21 -1.71 15.08
C SER A 66 1.98 -1.06 16.24
N SER A 67 2.61 -1.90 17.04
CA SER A 67 3.58 -1.49 18.06
C SER A 67 4.86 -2.29 17.87
N VAL A 68 6.00 -1.60 17.89
CA VAL A 68 7.33 -2.21 17.74
C VAL A 68 8.14 -1.90 18.99
N PHE A 69 8.78 -2.91 19.51
CA PHE A 69 9.77 -2.81 20.57
C PHE A 69 11.03 -3.53 20.12
N THR A 70 12.18 -2.86 20.26
CA THR A 70 13.48 -3.41 19.89
C THR A 70 14.41 -3.51 21.08
N LYS A 71 15.31 -4.49 21.03
CA LYS A 71 16.37 -4.64 22.01
C LYS A 71 17.64 -5.13 21.32
N MET A 72 18.72 -4.36 21.47
CA MET A 72 20.05 -4.78 21.03
C MET A 72 20.77 -5.52 22.13
N LYS A 73 21.62 -6.48 21.75
CA LYS A 73 22.56 -7.17 22.62
C LYS A 73 23.89 -7.33 21.91
N GLY A 74 24.95 -7.14 22.64
CA GLY A 74 26.36 -7.28 22.18
C GLY A 74 27.27 -6.30 22.89
N VAL A 75 28.55 -6.54 22.80
CA VAL A 75 29.60 -5.72 23.39
C VAL A 75 30.61 -5.42 22.29
N GLY A 76 30.99 -4.15 22.16
CA GLY A 76 32.06 -3.70 21.28
C GLY A 76 33.35 -3.45 22.04
N TYR A 77 34.46 -3.59 21.33
CA TYR A 77 35.79 -3.32 21.87
C TYR A 77 36.58 -2.44 20.91
N THR A 78 37.23 -1.43 21.44
CA THR A 78 38.16 -0.58 20.68
C THR A 78 39.47 -0.52 21.40
N ASN A 79 40.57 -0.46 20.66
CA ASN A 79 41.91 -0.21 21.19
C ASN A 79 42.51 0.97 20.42
N GLU A 80 42.56 2.13 21.06
CA GLU A 80 43.13 3.36 20.52
C GLU A 80 44.35 3.74 21.36
N ASP A 81 45.51 3.82 20.74
CA ASP A 81 46.78 4.17 21.37
C ASP A 81 47.12 3.31 22.61
N GLY A 82 46.73 2.01 22.60
CA GLY A 82 46.97 1.09 23.70
C GLY A 82 45.97 1.18 24.85
N VAL A 83 44.96 2.01 24.72
CA VAL A 83 43.84 2.09 25.68
C VAL A 83 42.67 1.24 25.17
N GLU A 84 42.43 0.15 25.89
CA GLU A 84 41.25 -0.70 25.62
C GLU A 84 40.00 -0.08 26.20
N LYS A 85 38.96 0.03 25.38
CA LYS A 85 37.68 0.52 25.78
C LYS A 85 36.57 -0.47 25.40
N VAL A 86 35.68 -0.72 26.36
CA VAL A 86 34.51 -1.56 26.18
C VAL A 86 33.32 -0.67 25.91
N TRP A 87 32.52 -1.04 24.91
CA TRP A 87 31.30 -0.34 24.50
C TRP A 87 30.14 -1.28 24.71
N ASP A 88 29.19 -0.90 25.54
CA ASP A 88 27.93 -1.62 25.68
C ASP A 88 26.79 -0.95 24.88
N VAL A 89 25.60 -1.55 24.92
CA VAL A 89 24.43 -1.06 24.17
C VAL A 89 24.07 0.38 24.53
N ALA A 90 24.30 0.80 25.79
CA ALA A 90 23.98 2.17 26.21
C ALA A 90 24.94 3.22 25.61
N ASP A 91 26.11 2.77 25.15
CA ASP A 91 27.12 3.64 24.56
C ASP A 91 27.03 3.74 23.04
N TYR A 92 26.65 2.64 22.34
CA TYR A 92 26.71 2.62 20.87
C TYR A 92 25.34 2.59 20.18
N VAL A 93 24.21 2.53 20.91
CA VAL A 93 22.86 2.58 20.34
C VAL A 93 22.20 3.93 20.65
N PHE A 94 21.71 4.61 19.63
CA PHE A 94 21.09 5.93 19.75
C PHE A 94 19.70 5.97 19.08
N PRO A 95 18.62 6.28 19.80
CA PRO A 95 18.53 6.40 21.25
C PRO A 95 18.66 5.03 21.92
N PRO A 96 19.06 4.95 23.20
CA PRO A 96 19.19 3.66 23.93
C PRO A 96 17.83 3.02 24.23
N GLN A 97 16.74 3.71 23.98
CA GLN A 97 15.37 3.19 24.11
C GLN A 97 15.00 2.33 22.88
N GLY A 98 14.18 1.32 23.12
CA GLY A 98 13.77 0.33 22.13
C GLY A 98 12.70 0.80 21.16
N ASP A 99 12.97 1.84 20.39
CA ASP A 99 12.06 2.41 19.40
C ASP A 99 12.12 1.69 18.04
N ALA A 100 11.19 2.02 17.15
CA ALA A 100 11.16 1.49 15.79
C ALA A 100 12.30 2.06 14.90
N SER A 101 12.94 3.14 15.31
CA SER A 101 14.06 3.75 14.60
C SER A 101 15.19 4.06 15.58
N PHE A 102 16.38 3.57 15.29
CA PHE A 102 17.57 3.78 16.09
C PHE A 102 18.83 3.69 15.24
N VAL A 103 19.96 4.11 15.80
CA VAL A 103 21.26 4.08 15.13
C VAL A 103 22.21 3.22 15.93
N VAL A 104 22.90 2.33 15.25
CA VAL A 104 24.00 1.54 15.80
C VAL A 104 25.31 2.20 15.36
N MET A 105 26.06 2.72 16.32
CA MET A 105 27.36 3.32 16.06
C MET A 105 28.35 2.27 15.59
N THR A 106 29.02 2.55 14.49
CA THR A 106 30.03 1.68 13.89
C THR A 106 31.38 2.36 13.78
N ASN A 107 31.41 3.69 13.78
CA ASN A 107 32.59 4.49 13.74
C ASN A 107 32.37 5.82 14.44
N TYR A 108 33.40 6.46 14.95
CA TYR A 108 33.25 7.74 15.63
C TYR A 108 34.53 8.59 15.56
N ILE A 109 34.38 9.88 15.79
CA ILE A 109 35.46 10.83 16.09
C ILE A 109 35.12 11.46 17.44
N ILE A 110 36.04 11.40 18.40
CA ILE A 110 35.86 11.97 19.72
C ILE A 110 36.66 13.25 19.88
N THR A 111 36.09 14.26 20.52
CA THR A 111 36.74 15.49 20.93
C THR A 111 36.45 15.69 22.42
N GLU A 112 37.46 15.39 23.23
CA GLU A 112 37.33 15.44 24.71
C GLU A 112 37.63 16.84 25.27
N GLY A 113 37.19 17.11 26.49
CA GLY A 113 37.56 18.27 27.28
C GLY A 113 37.13 19.63 26.70
N GLN A 114 36.20 19.67 25.78
CA GLN A 114 35.77 20.94 25.21
C GLN A 114 35.15 21.85 26.28
N SER A 115 35.61 23.11 26.34
CA SER A 115 35.02 24.18 27.14
C SER A 115 34.66 25.37 26.26
N LEU A 116 33.64 26.14 26.67
CA LEU A 116 33.27 27.36 25.92
C LEU A 116 34.34 28.41 26.09
N GLY A 117 34.92 28.89 24.97
CA GLY A 117 35.99 29.83 24.98
C GLY A 117 36.37 30.36 23.61
N LYS A 118 37.60 30.85 23.53
CA LYS A 118 38.21 31.34 22.29
C LYS A 118 39.39 30.44 21.96
N CYS A 119 39.48 29.99 20.75
CA CYS A 119 40.57 29.17 20.24
C CYS A 119 40.76 29.39 18.73
N PRO A 120 41.95 29.07 18.21
CA PRO A 120 42.21 29.14 16.79
C PRO A 120 41.37 28.06 16.06
N GLU A 121 40.97 28.38 14.85
CA GLU A 121 40.34 27.43 13.92
C GLU A 121 41.34 26.38 13.44
N LEU A 122 40.88 25.29 12.92
CA LEU A 122 41.71 24.22 12.38
C LEU A 122 42.57 24.73 11.21
N PRO A 123 43.81 24.23 11.08
CA PRO A 123 44.65 24.51 9.93
C PRO A 123 43.91 24.20 8.60
N GLY A 124 44.01 25.13 7.64
CA GLY A 124 43.32 25.01 6.35
C GLY A 124 41.88 25.51 6.35
N LYS A 125 41.30 25.84 7.50
CA LYS A 125 40.00 26.49 7.62
C LYS A 125 40.21 27.95 8.10
N HIS A 126 39.71 28.93 7.35
CA HIS A 126 39.83 30.34 7.68
C HIS A 126 41.29 30.82 7.95
N ASN A 127 42.17 30.53 7.01
CA ASN A 127 43.56 30.97 7.07
C ASN A 127 43.65 32.49 7.06
N CYS A 128 44.61 33.05 7.82
CA CYS A 128 44.83 34.46 7.91
C CYS A 128 46.32 34.79 7.94
N THR A 129 46.67 35.99 7.51
CA THR A 129 48.00 36.59 7.61
C THR A 129 47.97 37.82 8.49
N SER A 130 46.79 38.43 8.62
CA SER A 130 46.56 39.62 9.42
C SER A 130 45.20 39.60 10.10
N ASN A 131 44.97 40.44 11.09
CA ASN A 131 43.69 40.56 11.77
C ASN A 131 42.55 41.02 10.83
N GLY A 132 42.91 41.73 9.75
CA GLY A 132 41.93 42.17 8.74
C GLY A 132 41.26 40.98 8.00
N ASP A 133 41.96 39.86 7.91
CA ASP A 133 41.43 38.67 7.23
C ASP A 133 40.36 37.97 8.07
N CYS A 134 40.24 38.30 9.37
CA CYS A 134 39.33 37.69 10.32
C CYS A 134 38.14 38.60 10.63
N GLU A 135 37.35 38.96 9.63
CA GLU A 135 36.19 39.84 9.81
C GLU A 135 35.16 39.24 10.78
N ARG A 136 34.64 40.09 11.69
CA ARG A 136 33.58 39.71 12.64
C ARG A 136 32.26 39.45 11.89
N GLY A 137 31.74 38.26 12.01
CA GLY A 137 30.36 38.00 11.57
C GLY A 137 30.16 36.97 10.49
N ASN A 138 31.10 36.07 10.24
CA ASN A 138 30.88 34.97 9.31
C ASN A 138 29.83 33.98 9.86
N TYR A 139 28.87 33.59 9.03
CA TYR A 139 27.65 32.83 9.39
C TYR A 139 27.88 31.46 10.06
N LYS A 140 29.06 30.88 9.88
CA LYS A 140 29.31 29.53 10.38
C LYS A 140 29.91 29.50 11.79
N ARG A 141 30.71 30.47 12.18
CA ARG A 141 31.33 30.59 13.51
C ARG A 141 31.57 32.06 13.85
N LYS A 142 31.49 32.38 15.16
CA LYS A 142 31.71 33.77 15.64
C LYS A 142 33.20 34.04 15.72
N MET A 143 33.75 34.68 14.69
CA MET A 143 35.14 35.12 14.67
C MET A 143 35.36 36.29 15.65
N THR A 144 36.52 36.33 16.30
CA THR A 144 36.89 37.38 17.27
C THR A 144 37.54 38.59 16.60
N GLY A 145 37.97 38.47 15.33
CA GLY A 145 38.76 39.46 14.59
C GLY A 145 40.26 39.42 14.86
N ILE A 146 40.73 38.29 15.44
CA ILE A 146 42.15 38.09 15.75
C ILE A 146 42.68 36.97 14.89
N CYS A 147 43.82 37.18 14.24
CA CYS A 147 44.59 36.13 13.55
C CYS A 147 45.64 35.53 14.53
N ASN A 148 45.58 34.22 14.69
CA ASN A 148 46.56 33.49 15.49
C ASN A 148 47.82 33.21 14.65
N ASN A 149 48.93 33.83 15.00
CA ASN A 149 50.19 33.76 14.24
C ASN A 149 50.90 32.38 14.35
N VAL A 150 50.47 31.52 15.31
CA VAL A 150 51.04 30.16 15.48
C VAL A 150 50.39 29.19 14.51
N THR A 151 49.07 29.25 14.37
CA THR A 151 48.30 28.37 13.50
C THR A 151 48.02 28.96 12.13
N ASN A 152 48.25 30.26 11.95
CA ASN A 152 47.85 31.05 10.79
C ASN A 152 46.33 30.90 10.46
N THR A 153 45.51 30.84 11.49
CA THR A 153 44.05 30.72 11.39
C THR A 153 43.36 31.73 12.29
N CYS A 154 42.12 32.10 11.89
CA CYS A 154 41.33 33.04 12.67
C CYS A 154 40.92 32.42 14.02
N GLU A 155 40.95 33.24 15.08
CA GLU A 155 40.40 32.90 16.39
C GLU A 155 38.87 32.95 16.34
N VAL A 156 38.23 31.91 16.87
CA VAL A 156 36.78 31.74 16.93
C VAL A 156 36.30 31.59 18.36
N MET A 157 35.12 32.12 18.65
CA MET A 157 34.42 31.87 19.91
C MET A 157 33.51 30.65 19.75
N THR A 158 33.88 29.57 20.38
CA THR A 158 33.19 28.26 20.25
C THR A 158 33.56 27.35 21.43
N TRP A 159 33.15 26.09 21.33
CA TRP A 159 33.64 25.01 22.18
C TRP A 159 35.09 24.64 21.78
N CYS A 160 36.01 24.83 22.67
CA CYS A 160 37.45 24.61 22.46
C CYS A 160 38.00 23.40 23.22
N PRO A 161 38.81 22.57 22.57
CA PRO A 161 39.37 22.67 21.22
C PRO A 161 38.31 22.44 20.13
N VAL A 162 38.55 22.99 18.94
CA VAL A 162 37.66 22.80 17.79
C VAL A 162 37.69 21.34 17.34
N GLU A 163 36.53 20.79 17.01
CA GLU A 163 36.42 19.44 16.46
C GLU A 163 37.23 19.30 15.17
N ASN A 164 38.11 18.29 15.14
CA ASN A 164 38.82 17.89 13.93
C ASN A 164 38.10 16.70 13.28
N ASP A 165 37.38 16.93 12.21
CA ASP A 165 36.62 15.93 11.47
C ASP A 165 37.16 15.68 10.04
N THR A 166 38.45 16.01 9.81
CA THR A 166 39.09 15.90 8.49
C THR A 166 39.34 14.45 8.09
N HIS A 167 39.58 13.58 9.06
CA HIS A 167 39.88 12.16 8.85
C HIS A 167 38.87 11.30 9.57
N ILE A 168 38.20 10.42 8.81
CA ILE A 168 37.35 9.39 9.38
C ILE A 168 38.23 8.15 9.60
N PRO A 169 38.17 7.51 10.79
CA PRO A 169 38.94 6.30 11.05
C PRO A 169 38.70 5.21 10.01
N ASP A 170 39.77 4.60 9.52
CA ASP A 170 39.77 3.53 8.54
C ASP A 170 40.89 2.54 8.90
N PRO A 171 40.57 1.28 9.30
CA PRO A 171 39.23 0.67 9.37
C PRO A 171 38.29 1.29 10.42
N PRO A 172 36.97 1.05 10.33
CA PRO A 172 35.98 1.52 11.31
C PRO A 172 36.30 0.97 12.71
N LEU A 173 36.17 1.82 13.74
CA LEU A 173 36.61 1.49 15.10
C LEU A 173 35.78 0.38 15.74
N LEU A 174 34.46 0.33 15.47
CA LEU A 174 33.55 -0.64 16.06
C LEU A 174 33.10 -1.69 15.05
N MET A 175 34.02 -2.37 14.39
CA MET A 175 33.73 -3.50 13.51
C MET A 175 33.02 -4.65 14.24
N SER A 176 33.20 -4.76 15.54
CA SER A 176 32.53 -5.75 16.40
C SER A 176 31.00 -5.57 16.44
N ALA A 177 30.47 -4.41 16.01
CA ALA A 177 29.03 -4.17 15.85
C ALA A 177 28.38 -5.15 14.85
N GLU A 178 29.14 -5.70 13.90
CA GLU A 178 28.68 -6.76 12.98
C GLU A 178 28.10 -7.97 13.70
N ASN A 179 28.70 -8.34 14.83
CA ASN A 179 28.32 -9.52 15.60
C ASN A 179 27.24 -9.27 16.65
N THR A 180 26.69 -8.04 16.70
CA THR A 180 25.62 -7.71 17.64
C THR A 180 24.29 -8.28 17.14
N THR A 181 23.37 -8.51 18.07
CA THR A 181 22.06 -9.08 17.78
C THR A 181 20.93 -8.09 18.09
N LEU A 182 19.96 -8.01 17.19
CA LEU A 182 18.76 -7.22 17.31
C LEU A 182 17.56 -8.14 17.56
N PHE A 183 16.90 -7.97 18.69
CA PHE A 183 15.60 -8.58 18.96
C PHE A 183 14.48 -7.59 18.58
N ILE A 184 13.54 -8.03 17.76
CA ILE A 184 12.36 -7.25 17.37
C ILE A 184 11.12 -7.94 17.93
N LYS A 185 10.36 -7.23 18.78
CA LYS A 185 9.02 -7.62 19.20
C LYS A 185 8.03 -6.70 18.50
N ASN A 186 7.16 -7.28 17.68
CA ASN A 186 6.13 -6.54 16.96
C ASN A 186 4.76 -7.11 17.30
N SER A 187 3.81 -6.23 17.56
CA SER A 187 2.41 -6.57 17.77
C SER A 187 1.54 -5.74 16.83
N VAL A 188 0.59 -6.38 16.20
CA VAL A 188 -0.36 -5.76 15.26
C VAL A 188 -1.79 -6.07 15.69
N THR A 189 -2.67 -5.09 15.60
CA THR A 189 -4.09 -5.24 15.92
C THR A 189 -4.91 -4.72 14.75
N PHE A 190 -5.75 -5.57 14.18
CA PHE A 190 -6.70 -5.24 13.13
C PHE A 190 -8.04 -4.82 13.78
N PRO A 191 -8.33 -3.51 13.88
CA PRO A 191 -9.45 -3.02 14.68
C PRO A 191 -10.81 -3.43 14.11
N VAL A 192 -10.97 -3.43 12.77
CA VAL A 192 -12.23 -3.81 12.13
C VAL A 192 -12.57 -5.28 12.35
N PHE A 193 -11.55 -6.15 12.34
CA PHE A 193 -11.74 -7.59 12.53
C PHE A 193 -11.63 -8.03 14.00
N GLY A 194 -11.20 -7.13 14.90
CA GLY A 194 -11.01 -7.44 16.32
C GLY A 194 -9.90 -8.48 16.57
N VAL A 195 -8.91 -8.59 15.69
CA VAL A 195 -7.85 -9.60 15.78
C VAL A 195 -6.52 -8.94 16.13
N SER A 196 -5.85 -9.45 17.16
CA SER A 196 -4.49 -9.05 17.54
C SER A 196 -3.53 -10.19 17.30
N ARG A 197 -2.35 -9.89 16.74
CA ARG A 197 -1.26 -10.85 16.49
C ARG A 197 0.07 -10.28 16.95
N SER A 198 0.99 -11.18 17.29
CA SER A 198 2.36 -10.85 17.63
C SER A 198 3.31 -11.69 16.78
N ASN A 199 4.50 -11.17 16.49
CA ASN A 199 5.55 -11.94 15.81
C ASN A 199 6.11 -13.07 16.69
N LEU A 200 5.83 -13.07 17.99
CA LEU A 200 6.02 -14.22 18.86
C LEU A 200 4.83 -15.16 18.70
N VAL A 201 4.83 -15.92 17.58
CA VAL A 201 3.74 -16.85 17.26
C VAL A 201 3.78 -18.09 18.14
N GLU A 202 2.68 -18.85 18.14
CA GLU A 202 2.58 -20.12 18.85
C GLU A 202 3.74 -21.06 18.47
N GLY A 203 4.42 -21.65 19.46
CA GLY A 203 5.62 -22.48 19.26
C GLY A 203 6.95 -21.72 19.37
N ILE A 204 6.93 -20.40 19.54
CA ILE A 204 8.09 -19.61 19.90
C ILE A 204 8.10 -19.41 21.42
N ASP A 205 8.75 -20.32 22.13
CA ASP A 205 8.94 -20.26 23.56
C ASP A 205 10.26 -19.56 23.93
N VAL A 206 10.52 -19.42 25.23
CA VAL A 206 11.72 -18.74 25.73
C VAL A 206 12.98 -19.51 25.35
N GLU A 207 12.93 -20.84 25.31
CA GLU A 207 14.07 -21.69 24.95
C GLU A 207 14.44 -21.52 23.48
N TYR A 208 13.44 -21.51 22.60
CA TYR A 208 13.64 -21.20 21.19
C TYR A 208 14.22 -19.80 20.97
N ILE A 209 13.68 -18.77 21.63
CA ILE A 209 14.18 -17.38 21.51
C ILE A 209 15.66 -17.29 21.94
N ASN A 210 16.07 -18.03 22.96
CA ASN A 210 17.44 -17.97 23.44
C ASN A 210 18.46 -18.64 22.50
N SER A 211 18.01 -19.50 21.61
CA SER A 211 18.88 -20.30 20.72
C SER A 211 18.72 -19.97 19.24
N CYS A 212 17.59 -19.35 18.83
CA CYS A 212 17.35 -19.07 17.42
C CYS A 212 18.11 -17.85 16.92
N LEU A 213 18.44 -17.86 15.63
CA LEU A 213 18.88 -16.73 14.84
C LEU A 213 18.11 -16.73 13.53
N TYR A 214 17.65 -15.55 13.10
CA TYR A 214 16.90 -15.42 11.87
C TYR A 214 17.68 -15.94 10.66
N HIS A 215 17.01 -16.73 9.87
CA HIS A 215 17.50 -17.15 8.56
C HIS A 215 16.32 -17.29 7.61
N PRO A 216 16.38 -16.73 6.39
CA PRO A 216 15.23 -16.70 5.47
C PRO A 216 14.58 -18.06 5.22
N GLU A 217 15.39 -19.13 5.12
CA GLU A 217 14.90 -20.49 4.82
C GLU A 217 14.76 -21.37 6.05
N LYS A 218 15.71 -21.29 7.01
CA LYS A 218 15.79 -22.23 8.13
C LYS A 218 14.98 -21.80 9.35
N ALA A 219 14.95 -20.48 9.64
CA ALA A 219 14.29 -19.91 10.80
C ALA A 219 13.60 -18.56 10.47
N PRO A 220 12.64 -18.54 9.53
CA PRO A 220 12.04 -17.30 9.04
C PRO A 220 11.17 -16.57 10.07
N LEU A 221 10.79 -17.23 11.15
CA LEU A 221 9.97 -16.65 12.21
C LEU A 221 10.76 -16.26 13.46
N CYS A 222 12.08 -16.51 13.49
CA CYS A 222 12.91 -16.10 14.61
C CYS A 222 12.97 -14.56 14.71
N PRO A 223 12.69 -13.97 15.88
CA PRO A 223 12.65 -12.52 16.05
C PRO A 223 14.04 -11.91 16.35
N ILE A 224 15.12 -12.72 16.30
CA ILE A 224 16.49 -12.30 16.59
C ILE A 224 17.30 -12.27 15.31
N PHE A 225 17.90 -11.14 15.02
CA PHE A 225 18.65 -10.86 13.79
C PHE A 225 20.09 -10.52 14.13
N ASN A 226 21.04 -11.05 13.38
CA ASN A 226 22.42 -10.60 13.43
C ASN A 226 22.60 -9.33 12.61
N MET A 227 23.37 -8.36 13.07
CA MET A 227 23.58 -7.10 12.39
C MET A 227 24.28 -7.28 11.04
N GLY A 228 25.29 -8.14 10.95
CA GLY A 228 25.97 -8.46 9.71
C GLY A 228 25.02 -9.07 8.67
N ASP A 229 24.13 -9.96 9.11
CA ASP A 229 23.12 -10.56 8.22
C ASP A 229 22.10 -9.53 7.73
N ILE A 230 21.64 -8.61 8.59
CA ILE A 230 20.76 -7.51 8.20
C ILE A 230 21.40 -6.68 7.09
N VAL A 231 22.66 -6.29 7.27
CA VAL A 231 23.43 -5.51 6.30
C VAL A 231 23.57 -6.26 4.98
N LYS A 232 23.95 -7.54 5.03
CA LYS A 232 24.10 -8.40 3.85
C LYS A 232 22.79 -8.60 3.11
N LEU A 233 21.69 -8.87 3.82
CA LEU A 233 20.36 -9.07 3.23
C LEU A 233 19.80 -7.78 2.63
N SER A 234 20.23 -6.61 3.12
CA SER A 234 19.87 -5.31 2.54
C SER A 234 20.71 -4.91 1.30
N GLY A 235 21.65 -5.76 0.90
CA GLY A 235 22.49 -5.54 -0.28
C GLY A 235 23.75 -4.68 -0.03
N PHE A 236 24.09 -4.41 1.23
CA PHE A 236 25.30 -3.66 1.59
C PHE A 236 26.47 -4.59 2.00
N ASN A 237 27.68 -4.05 1.89
CA ASN A 237 28.86 -4.61 2.54
C ASN A 237 29.05 -3.92 3.90
N PHE A 238 29.27 -4.70 4.98
CA PHE A 238 29.36 -4.17 6.34
C PHE A 238 30.51 -3.18 6.50
N GLU A 239 31.71 -3.52 6.03
CA GLU A 239 32.90 -2.66 6.14
C GLU A 239 32.68 -1.29 5.49
N THR A 240 32.05 -1.28 4.31
CA THR A 240 31.80 -0.04 3.58
C THR A 240 30.78 0.85 4.30
N ILE A 241 29.66 0.28 4.76
CA ILE A 241 28.61 1.06 5.43
C ILE A 241 29.02 1.46 6.86
N ALA A 242 29.84 0.66 7.53
CA ALA A 242 30.33 0.93 8.88
C ALA A 242 31.25 2.16 8.93
N LYS A 243 31.99 2.46 7.86
CA LYS A 243 32.93 3.57 7.80
C LYS A 243 32.22 4.94 7.82
N VAL A 244 31.21 5.11 6.99
CA VAL A 244 30.54 6.39 6.79
C VAL A 244 29.09 6.42 7.27
N GLY A 245 28.56 5.25 7.65
CA GLY A 245 27.19 5.07 8.05
C GLY A 245 26.24 4.89 6.86
N GLY A 246 24.98 4.55 7.17
CA GLY A 246 23.91 4.39 6.19
C GLY A 246 22.58 4.15 6.88
N ALA A 247 21.54 3.87 6.08
CA ALA A 247 20.22 3.56 6.59
C ALA A 247 19.66 2.29 5.95
N ILE A 248 19.09 1.43 6.77
CA ILE A 248 18.48 0.14 6.40
C ILE A 248 17.07 0.10 6.92
N GLY A 249 16.13 -0.25 6.05
CA GLY A 249 14.74 -0.53 6.40
C GLY A 249 14.52 -2.03 6.62
N ILE A 250 13.99 -2.40 7.77
CA ILE A 250 13.47 -3.74 8.05
C ILE A 250 11.96 -3.67 7.93
N VAL A 251 11.40 -4.27 6.88
CA VAL A 251 9.96 -4.32 6.68
C VAL A 251 9.40 -5.59 7.31
N VAL A 252 8.44 -5.41 8.21
CA VAL A 252 7.66 -6.49 8.80
C VAL A 252 6.28 -6.49 8.13
N ASP A 253 6.06 -7.43 7.22
CA ASP A 253 4.80 -7.53 6.47
C ASP A 253 3.84 -8.52 7.13
N TRP A 254 2.62 -8.06 7.36
CA TRP A 254 1.49 -8.81 7.89
C TRP A 254 0.36 -8.88 6.86
N THR A 255 0.57 -9.65 5.80
CA THR A 255 -0.49 -9.94 4.83
C THR A 255 -1.31 -11.12 5.31
N CYS A 256 -2.48 -10.84 5.93
CA CYS A 256 -3.31 -11.82 6.60
C CYS A 256 -4.65 -12.03 5.91
N ASN A 257 -5.04 -13.30 5.75
CA ASN A 257 -6.38 -13.68 5.31
C ASN A 257 -7.15 -14.32 6.47
N PHE A 258 -8.11 -13.59 7.01
CA PHE A 258 -8.92 -14.02 8.16
C PHE A 258 -10.14 -14.89 7.79
N ASP A 259 -10.26 -15.30 6.53
CA ASP A 259 -11.12 -16.40 6.13
C ASP A 259 -10.50 -17.76 6.49
N LEU A 260 -9.18 -17.75 6.70
CA LEU A 260 -8.43 -18.90 7.21
C LEU A 260 -8.25 -18.79 8.73
N ALA A 261 -7.74 -19.84 9.35
CA ALA A 261 -7.41 -19.81 10.77
C ALA A 261 -6.39 -18.70 11.08
N VAL A 262 -6.63 -17.95 12.15
CA VAL A 262 -5.81 -16.79 12.58
C VAL A 262 -4.33 -17.16 12.75
N GLN A 263 -4.01 -18.41 13.03
CA GLN A 263 -2.65 -18.95 13.15
C GLN A 263 -1.83 -18.86 11.85
N HIS A 264 -2.49 -18.77 10.68
CA HIS A 264 -1.81 -18.59 9.39
C HIS A 264 -1.34 -17.15 9.17
N CYS A 265 -1.82 -16.19 9.95
CA CYS A 265 -1.34 -14.82 9.94
C CYS A 265 0.01 -14.74 10.66
N LYS A 266 1.10 -14.75 9.89
CA LYS A 266 2.50 -14.76 10.34
C LYS A 266 3.25 -13.62 9.69
N PRO A 267 4.24 -13.00 10.38
CA PRO A 267 5.05 -11.94 9.80
C PRO A 267 6.02 -12.48 8.75
N GLN A 268 6.30 -11.65 7.76
CA GLN A 268 7.40 -11.84 6.81
C GLN A 268 8.37 -10.68 6.95
N TYR A 269 9.68 -10.96 6.93
CA TYR A 269 10.71 -9.95 7.07
C TYR A 269 11.43 -9.74 5.74
N THR A 270 11.55 -8.48 5.34
CA THR A 270 12.35 -8.07 4.19
C THR A 270 13.28 -6.92 4.57
N PHE A 271 14.44 -6.84 3.92
CA PHE A 271 15.51 -5.91 4.25
C PHE A 271 15.84 -5.07 3.03
N HIS A 272 15.90 -3.76 3.22
CA HIS A 272 16.09 -2.81 2.13
C HIS A 272 17.13 -1.77 2.51
N GLY A 273 18.13 -1.57 1.66
CA GLY A 273 19.02 -0.43 1.76
C GLY A 273 18.27 0.85 1.41
N LEU A 274 18.10 1.76 2.37
CA LEU A 274 17.40 3.02 2.18
C LEU A 274 18.33 4.14 1.73
N TYR A 275 19.55 4.15 2.26
CA TYR A 275 20.52 5.22 2.03
C TYR A 275 21.95 4.75 2.30
N GLY A 276 22.91 5.22 1.51
CA GLY A 276 24.33 4.89 1.69
C GLY A 276 24.90 3.91 0.66
N ASN A 277 24.18 3.69 -0.46
CA ASN A 277 24.70 2.86 -1.54
C ASN A 277 25.82 3.61 -2.28
N PRO A 278 27.06 3.07 -2.32
CA PRO A 278 28.19 3.70 -3.00
C PRO A 278 28.03 3.79 -4.52
N ASN A 279 27.08 3.05 -5.09
CA ASN A 279 26.78 3.04 -6.53
C ASN A 279 25.70 4.07 -6.93
N GLU A 280 25.15 4.83 -6.00
CA GLU A 280 24.22 5.90 -6.30
C GLU A 280 24.93 7.05 -6.99
N THR A 281 24.55 7.31 -8.24
CA THR A 281 25.15 8.27 -9.15
C THR A 281 25.16 9.71 -8.63
N ASP A 282 26.34 10.28 -8.58
CA ASP A 282 26.84 11.66 -8.69
C ASP A 282 26.08 12.87 -8.10
N LYS A 283 24.77 12.88 -7.99
CA LYS A 283 24.04 14.04 -7.45
C LYS A 283 23.89 14.01 -5.92
N ALA A 284 24.05 12.85 -5.31
CA ALA A 284 23.93 12.64 -3.87
C ALA A 284 25.26 12.64 -3.11
N ARG A 285 26.40 12.83 -3.79
CA ARG A 285 27.76 12.82 -3.17
C ARG A 285 27.96 13.84 -2.07
N ALA A 286 27.14 14.89 -2.00
CA ALA A 286 27.27 15.91 -0.95
C ALA A 286 26.88 15.42 0.44
N SER A 287 26.27 14.24 0.56
CA SER A 287 25.73 13.70 1.83
C SER A 287 25.73 12.17 1.83
N VAL A 288 26.89 11.58 1.51
CA VAL A 288 27.07 10.12 1.58
C VAL A 288 27.22 9.69 3.04
N GLY A 289 26.49 8.64 3.42
CA GLY A 289 26.54 8.06 4.76
C GLY A 289 25.54 8.69 5.75
N TYR A 290 25.56 8.18 6.96
CA TYR A 290 24.72 8.68 8.05
C TYR A 290 25.59 9.02 9.25
N ASN A 291 25.59 10.26 9.68
CA ASN A 291 26.32 10.72 10.83
C ASN A 291 25.57 11.80 11.60
N PHE A 292 25.83 11.90 12.88
CA PHE A 292 25.31 12.95 13.73
C PHE A 292 26.30 13.24 14.85
N ARG A 293 26.04 14.31 15.61
CA ARG A 293 26.87 14.68 16.75
C ARG A 293 26.09 14.51 18.03
N TYR A 294 26.76 13.94 19.02
CA TYR A 294 26.26 13.78 20.38
C TYR A 294 27.26 14.38 21.37
N ALA A 295 26.79 15.16 22.33
CA ALA A 295 27.64 15.82 23.30
C ALA A 295 27.26 15.37 24.72
N ARG A 296 28.23 14.85 25.44
CA ARG A 296 28.12 14.56 26.89
C ARG A 296 28.68 15.72 27.68
N HIS A 297 27.84 16.44 28.44
CA HIS A 297 28.24 17.56 29.26
C HIS A 297 28.56 17.11 30.67
N TYR A 298 29.61 17.70 31.25
CA TYR A 298 30.04 17.45 32.62
C TYR A 298 30.65 18.74 33.22
N PHE A 299 30.83 18.78 34.54
CA PHE A 299 31.54 19.85 35.24
C PHE A 299 32.86 19.36 35.76
N GLU A 300 33.91 20.14 35.50
CA GLU A 300 35.24 19.93 36.06
C GLU A 300 35.73 21.30 36.54
N ASP A 301 36.19 21.39 37.78
CA ASP A 301 36.62 22.63 38.43
C ASP A 301 35.64 23.79 38.31
N LYS A 302 34.34 23.50 38.44
CA LYS A 302 33.21 24.46 38.25
C LYS A 302 33.06 25.02 36.82
N VAL A 303 33.80 24.52 35.87
CA VAL A 303 33.71 24.88 34.46
C VAL A 303 32.91 23.80 33.75
N GLN A 304 31.89 24.23 32.98
CA GLN A 304 31.13 23.32 32.13
C GLN A 304 32.03 22.86 30.95
N LYS A 305 32.26 21.57 30.88
CA LYS A 305 32.94 20.90 29.80
C LYS A 305 32.01 19.95 29.05
N ARG A 306 32.42 19.55 27.88
CA ARG A 306 31.77 18.47 27.15
C ARG A 306 32.75 17.58 26.42
N THR A 307 32.37 16.32 26.24
CA THR A 307 32.94 15.42 25.26
C THR A 307 32.03 15.37 24.06
N LEU A 308 32.51 15.73 22.89
CA LEU A 308 31.81 15.71 21.64
C LEU A 308 32.13 14.43 20.87
N LEU A 309 31.12 13.67 20.48
CA LEU A 309 31.23 12.53 19.57
C LEU A 309 30.60 12.89 18.23
N LYS A 310 31.34 12.77 17.15
CA LYS A 310 30.77 12.69 15.79
C LYS A 310 30.60 11.22 15.48
N VAL A 311 29.36 10.76 15.48
CA VAL A 311 28.97 9.36 15.36
C VAL A 311 28.68 9.07 13.90
N PHE A 312 29.29 8.02 13.36
CA PHE A 312 28.90 7.38 12.11
C PHE A 312 28.25 6.06 12.46
N GLY A 313 27.12 5.76 11.88
CA GLY A 313 26.41 4.54 12.26
C GLY A 313 25.39 4.09 11.23
N ILE A 314 24.93 2.88 11.42
CA ILE A 314 23.85 2.27 10.62
C ILE A 314 22.54 2.58 11.30
N ARG A 315 21.72 3.41 10.64
CA ARG A 315 20.35 3.66 11.07
C ARG A 315 19.47 2.48 10.65
N ILE A 316 18.74 1.95 11.60
CA ILE A 316 17.75 0.90 11.38
C ILE A 316 16.36 1.50 11.55
N ASP A 317 15.55 1.42 10.51
CA ASP A 317 14.14 1.81 10.54
C ASP A 317 13.28 0.55 10.39
N ILE A 318 12.43 0.26 11.38
CA ILE A 318 11.50 -0.86 11.34
C ILE A 318 10.16 -0.36 10.84
N ILE A 319 9.76 -0.83 9.67
CA ILE A 319 8.57 -0.43 8.96
C ILE A 319 7.57 -1.58 9.02
N VAL A 320 6.42 -1.38 9.66
CA VAL A 320 5.38 -2.39 9.71
C VAL A 320 4.36 -2.10 8.62
N GLN A 321 4.21 -3.05 7.71
CA GLN A 321 3.15 -3.05 6.70
C GLN A 321 2.12 -4.10 7.10
N SER A 322 0.84 -3.77 6.96
CA SER A 322 -0.22 -4.70 7.36
C SER A 322 -1.43 -4.57 6.45
N LEU A 323 -1.92 -5.72 6.02
CA LEU A 323 -3.12 -5.84 5.21
C LEU A 323 -3.90 -7.07 5.67
N GLY A 324 -4.98 -6.84 6.41
CA GLY A 324 -5.93 -7.86 6.77
C GLY A 324 -7.04 -7.94 5.72
N ARG A 325 -7.45 -9.15 5.35
CA ARG A 325 -8.59 -9.40 4.46
C ARG A 325 -9.52 -10.42 5.09
N LYS A 326 -10.82 -10.19 4.99
CA LYS A 326 -11.86 -11.11 5.47
C LYS A 326 -13.08 -11.00 4.58
N PHE A 327 -13.73 -12.16 4.35
CA PHE A 327 -15.01 -12.20 3.65
C PHE A 327 -16.04 -11.27 4.30
N ASP A 328 -16.72 -10.47 3.46
CA ASP A 328 -17.78 -9.59 3.91
C ASP A 328 -18.90 -9.56 2.87
N ILE A 329 -20.14 -9.58 3.36
CA ILE A 329 -21.34 -9.61 2.52
C ILE A 329 -21.46 -8.30 1.70
N ILE A 330 -21.11 -7.15 2.29
CA ILE A 330 -21.27 -5.85 1.63
C ILE A 330 -20.37 -5.72 0.39
N PRO A 331 -19.04 -5.92 0.46
CA PRO A 331 -18.19 -5.96 -0.73
C PRO A 331 -18.63 -7.02 -1.74
N THR A 332 -19.08 -8.18 -1.27
CA THR A 332 -19.53 -9.26 -2.14
C THR A 332 -20.75 -8.84 -2.95
N LEU A 333 -21.77 -8.26 -2.31
CA LEU A 333 -22.96 -7.78 -3.00
C LEU A 333 -22.65 -6.62 -3.97
N THR A 334 -21.77 -5.71 -3.58
CA THR A 334 -21.32 -4.62 -4.45
C THR A 334 -20.52 -5.13 -5.65
N ALA A 335 -19.64 -6.12 -5.46
CA ALA A 335 -18.90 -6.75 -6.54
C ALA A 335 -19.82 -7.51 -7.51
N ILE A 336 -20.81 -8.24 -6.99
CA ILE A 336 -21.84 -8.91 -7.83
C ILE A 336 -22.68 -7.88 -8.58
N GLY A 337 -23.18 -6.85 -7.89
CA GLY A 337 -23.98 -5.79 -8.50
C GLY A 337 -23.24 -5.02 -9.60
N SER A 338 -21.98 -4.66 -9.36
CA SER A 338 -21.12 -4.04 -10.37
C SER A 338 -20.84 -4.99 -11.53
N GLY A 339 -20.62 -6.28 -11.25
CA GLY A 339 -20.44 -7.31 -12.26
C GLY A 339 -21.64 -7.46 -13.18
N VAL A 340 -22.85 -7.49 -12.63
CA VAL A 340 -24.10 -7.48 -13.40
C VAL A 340 -24.23 -6.21 -14.26
N GLY A 341 -23.87 -5.06 -13.71
CA GLY A 341 -23.83 -3.79 -14.44
C GLY A 341 -22.86 -3.83 -15.62
N ILE A 342 -21.64 -4.31 -15.42
CA ILE A 342 -20.62 -4.45 -16.47
C ILE A 342 -21.08 -5.46 -17.53
N PHE A 343 -21.74 -6.55 -17.14
CA PHE A 343 -22.31 -7.51 -18.07
C PHE A 343 -23.42 -6.86 -18.93
N GLY A 344 -24.22 -5.96 -18.35
CA GLY A 344 -25.17 -5.12 -19.08
C GLY A 344 -24.51 -4.25 -20.16
N VAL A 345 -23.32 -3.69 -19.88
CA VAL A 345 -22.55 -2.93 -20.87
C VAL A 345 -22.13 -3.80 -22.06
N ALA A 346 -21.83 -5.09 -21.85
CA ALA A 346 -21.50 -6.00 -22.95
C ALA A 346 -22.65 -6.12 -23.97
N THR A 347 -23.90 -6.11 -23.51
CA THR A 347 -25.06 -6.13 -24.42
C THR A 347 -25.19 -4.82 -25.22
N VAL A 348 -24.91 -3.68 -24.59
CA VAL A 348 -24.90 -2.36 -25.26
C VAL A 348 -23.79 -2.31 -26.34
N VAL A 349 -22.61 -2.85 -26.03
CA VAL A 349 -21.50 -2.96 -27.01
C VAL A 349 -21.92 -3.84 -28.19
N CYS A 350 -22.57 -4.99 -27.94
CA CYS A 350 -23.13 -5.82 -28.99
C CYS A 350 -24.15 -5.08 -29.86
N ASP A 351 -25.01 -4.29 -29.25
CA ASP A 351 -25.99 -3.44 -29.96
C ASP A 351 -25.29 -2.36 -30.81
N LEU A 352 -24.22 -1.72 -30.30
CA LEU A 352 -23.44 -0.76 -31.06
C LEU A 352 -22.76 -1.42 -32.28
N VAL A 353 -22.20 -2.61 -32.11
CA VAL A 353 -21.63 -3.39 -33.23
C VAL A 353 -22.69 -3.69 -34.26
N LEU A 354 -23.91 -4.08 -33.86
CA LEU A 354 -25.01 -4.39 -34.73
C LEU A 354 -25.51 -3.16 -35.52
N LEU A 355 -25.63 -2.01 -34.85
CA LEU A 355 -26.22 -0.79 -35.40
C LEU A 355 -25.25 0.06 -36.25
N TYR A 356 -23.93 -0.03 -35.98
CA TYR A 356 -22.96 0.85 -36.62
C TYR A 356 -21.93 0.13 -37.49
N LEU A 357 -21.51 -1.11 -37.15
CA LEU A 357 -20.42 -1.81 -37.84
C LEU A 357 -20.89 -2.79 -38.92
N LEU A 358 -22.17 -3.19 -38.94
CA LEU A 358 -22.65 -4.17 -39.92
C LEU A 358 -23.15 -3.53 -41.23
N PRO A 359 -22.98 -4.19 -42.37
CA PRO A 359 -23.42 -3.68 -43.68
C PRO A 359 -24.92 -3.39 -43.77
N LYS A 360 -25.75 -4.13 -43.02
CA LYS A 360 -27.21 -3.97 -42.97
C LYS A 360 -27.70 -3.07 -41.81
N ARG A 361 -26.87 -2.14 -41.36
CA ARG A 361 -27.12 -1.27 -40.19
C ARG A 361 -28.46 -0.49 -40.28
N ALA A 362 -28.81 0.04 -41.43
CA ALA A 362 -30.08 0.80 -41.63
C ALA A 362 -31.31 -0.06 -41.36
N PHE A 363 -31.31 -1.31 -41.83
CA PHE A 363 -32.38 -2.25 -41.55
C PHE A 363 -32.53 -2.55 -40.06
N TYR A 364 -31.44 -2.85 -39.37
CA TYR A 364 -31.48 -3.13 -37.94
C TYR A 364 -31.87 -1.90 -37.13
N LYS A 365 -31.46 -0.69 -37.54
CA LYS A 365 -31.83 0.56 -36.90
C LYS A 365 -33.33 0.81 -36.99
N ASN A 366 -33.95 0.65 -38.17
CA ASN A 366 -35.37 0.84 -38.36
C ASN A 366 -36.21 -0.21 -37.59
N MET A 367 -35.70 -1.43 -37.41
CA MET A 367 -36.39 -2.46 -36.62
C MET A 367 -36.32 -2.22 -35.12
N LYS A 368 -35.25 -1.58 -34.64
CA LYS A 368 -35.03 -1.34 -33.22
C LYS A 368 -35.74 -0.07 -32.71
N PHE A 369 -35.76 1.00 -33.50
CA PHE A 369 -36.34 2.29 -33.13
C PHE A 369 -37.67 2.49 -33.86
N LYS A 370 -38.78 2.42 -33.14
CA LYS A 370 -40.11 2.74 -33.62
C LYS A 370 -40.73 3.75 -32.64
N TYR A 371 -41.07 4.92 -33.15
CA TYR A 371 -41.76 5.94 -32.35
C TYR A 371 -43.26 5.64 -32.33
N THR A 372 -43.87 5.73 -31.17
CA THR A 372 -45.34 5.71 -31.01
C THR A 372 -45.78 7.09 -30.56
N ASP A 373 -46.48 7.81 -31.43
CA ASP A 373 -47.09 9.08 -31.08
C ASP A 373 -48.36 8.82 -30.26
N THR A 374 -48.36 9.28 -29.01
CA THR A 374 -49.47 9.12 -28.06
C THR A 374 -50.52 10.26 -28.20
N GLN A 375 -50.37 11.16 -29.15
CA GLN A 375 -51.34 12.20 -29.38
C GLN A 375 -52.22 11.86 -30.59
N GLY A 376 -53.40 11.30 -30.29
CA GLY A 376 -54.62 11.43 -31.06
C GLY A 376 -54.79 10.50 -32.24
N GLN A 377 -55.65 9.62 -32.07
CA GLN A 377 -56.60 8.94 -32.96
C GLN A 377 -56.54 7.42 -32.73
N PRO A 378 -57.69 6.78 -32.47
CA PRO A 378 -57.73 5.33 -32.52
C PRO A 378 -57.57 4.95 -34.00
N ASP A 379 -56.36 4.65 -34.39
CA ASP A 379 -56.14 4.04 -35.69
C ASP A 379 -56.79 2.68 -35.69
N ASN A 380 -57.79 2.54 -36.52
CA ASN A 380 -58.37 1.29 -37.00
C ASN A 380 -57.30 0.56 -37.86
N ASP A 381 -56.14 0.35 -37.34
CA ASP A 381 -55.21 -0.55 -37.97
C ASP A 381 -55.53 -1.96 -37.49
N SER A 382 -56.36 -2.62 -38.27
CA SER A 382 -56.41 -4.10 -38.29
C SER A 382 -54.99 -4.61 -38.28
N PHE A 383 -54.70 -5.40 -37.26
CA PHE A 383 -53.46 -6.17 -37.17
C PHE A 383 -53.42 -7.16 -38.36
N ASP A 384 -52.94 -6.70 -39.52
CA ASP A 384 -52.46 -7.58 -40.57
C ASP A 384 -51.18 -8.23 -40.09
N LEU A 385 -51.35 -9.31 -39.38
CA LEU A 385 -50.32 -10.30 -39.16
C LEU A 385 -49.97 -10.89 -40.50
N ASP A 386 -48.88 -10.45 -41.11
CA ASP A 386 -48.30 -11.07 -42.29
C ASP A 386 -48.07 -12.55 -41.98
N PRO A 387 -48.78 -13.48 -42.63
CA PRO A 387 -48.68 -14.91 -42.32
C PRO A 387 -47.32 -15.51 -42.66
N SER A 388 -46.45 -14.76 -43.32
CA SER A 388 -45.14 -15.25 -43.76
C SER A 388 -44.10 -15.38 -42.63
N VAL A 389 -44.39 -14.88 -41.43
CA VAL A 389 -43.45 -14.94 -40.27
C VAL A 389 -43.60 -16.22 -39.44
N TYR A 390 -44.66 -17.02 -39.68
CA TYR A 390 -44.99 -18.19 -38.84
C TYR A 390 -44.65 -19.56 -39.45
N TYR A 391 -44.07 -19.66 -40.63
CA TYR A 391 -43.70 -20.95 -41.23
C TYR A 391 -42.20 -21.27 -41.08
N GLY A 392 -41.93 -21.98 -40.05
CA GLY A 392 -40.61 -22.57 -39.76
C GLY A 392 -40.64 -23.73 -38.78
N LEU A 393 -41.81 -24.34 -38.57
CA LEU A 393 -41.90 -25.64 -37.87
C LEU A 393 -42.73 -26.58 -38.76
N GLU A 394 -42.07 -27.39 -39.57
CA GLU A 394 -42.67 -28.58 -40.20
C GLU A 394 -43.02 -29.57 -39.10
N ALA A 395 -44.32 -29.66 -38.81
CA ALA A 395 -44.89 -30.81 -38.08
C ALA A 395 -45.39 -31.81 -39.09
N LYS A 396 -44.86 -33.03 -39.05
CA LYS A 396 -45.40 -34.18 -39.76
C LYS A 396 -46.81 -34.52 -39.23
N PRO A 397 -47.77 -34.88 -40.11
CA PRO A 397 -49.12 -35.26 -39.68
C PRO A 397 -49.16 -36.65 -39.12
N GLY A 398 -49.68 -36.79 -37.93
CA GLY A 398 -49.95 -38.05 -37.25
C GLY A 398 -51.14 -37.95 -36.31
N HIS A 399 -52.28 -38.51 -36.77
CA HIS A 399 -53.45 -39.01 -36.08
C HIS A 399 -53.99 -38.29 -34.85
N ILE A 400 -55.22 -37.73 -35.03
CA ILE A 400 -56.15 -37.35 -34.00
C ILE A 400 -56.84 -38.59 -33.39
N PRO A 401 -57.06 -38.62 -32.07
CA PRO A 401 -58.42 -38.94 -31.60
C PRO A 401 -58.97 -37.88 -30.64
N ASP A 402 -60.24 -37.67 -30.83
CA ASP A 402 -61.17 -36.82 -30.10
C ASP A 402 -61.21 -37.02 -28.59
N THR A 403 -61.73 -35.98 -27.97
CA THR A 403 -62.41 -35.86 -26.66
C THR A 403 -61.57 -35.28 -25.50
N GLY A 404 -62.14 -34.19 -24.99
CA GLY A 404 -61.81 -33.68 -23.65
C GLY A 404 -61.88 -32.19 -23.47
N GLN A 405 -63.08 -31.69 -23.18
CA GLN A 405 -63.37 -30.33 -22.70
C GLN A 405 -62.44 -29.98 -21.51
N ALA A 406 -61.76 -28.87 -21.57
CA ALA A 406 -61.15 -28.30 -20.40
C ALA A 406 -61.80 -26.93 -20.11
N ASN A 407 -62.59 -26.90 -19.04
CA ASN A 407 -63.19 -25.72 -18.45
C ASN A 407 -62.12 -24.79 -17.91
N VAL A 408 -62.15 -23.54 -18.34
CA VAL A 408 -61.45 -22.43 -17.70
C VAL A 408 -62.33 -21.95 -16.54
N SER A 409 -61.88 -22.21 -15.30
CA SER A 409 -62.50 -21.66 -14.09
C SER A 409 -61.71 -20.43 -13.65
N CYS A 410 -62.36 -19.27 -13.71
CA CYS A 410 -61.91 -18.06 -13.04
C CYS A 410 -62.12 -18.21 -11.54
N CYS A 411 -61.08 -18.01 -10.75
CA CYS A 411 -61.21 -17.92 -9.30
C CYS A 411 -61.76 -16.57 -8.87
N GLY A 412 -62.94 -16.64 -8.25
CA GLY A 412 -63.62 -15.57 -7.60
C GLY A 412 -62.99 -15.24 -6.23
N SER A 413 -63.14 -14.00 -5.86
CA SER A 413 -62.82 -13.43 -4.56
C SER A 413 -63.74 -13.99 -3.46
N VAL A 414 -63.18 -14.38 -2.34
CA VAL A 414 -63.89 -14.62 -1.07
C VAL A 414 -63.36 -13.62 -0.04
N ASP A 415 -64.21 -12.68 0.36
CA ASP A 415 -64.04 -11.82 1.54
C ASP A 415 -64.37 -12.66 2.80
N THR A 416 -63.48 -12.66 3.77
CA THR A 416 -63.83 -12.94 5.17
C THR A 416 -63.18 -11.94 6.10
N LYS A 417 -64.00 -11.16 6.78
CA LYS A 417 -63.69 -10.33 7.94
C LYS A 417 -63.30 -11.15 9.13
N GLY A 418 -62.31 -10.70 9.91
CA GLY A 418 -62.05 -11.15 11.27
C GLY A 418 -60.75 -10.68 11.84
N ASP A 419 -60.81 -9.64 12.62
CA ASP A 419 -60.02 -9.19 13.77
C ASP A 419 -58.57 -9.59 13.99
N THR A 420 -57.79 -8.53 14.26
CA THR A 420 -56.57 -8.42 15.08
C THR A 420 -55.26 -8.97 14.56
N GLY A 421 -54.28 -8.07 14.41
CA GLY A 421 -52.84 -8.38 14.57
C GLY A 421 -52.06 -8.38 13.26
N PHE A 422 -51.08 -7.52 13.23
CA PHE A 422 -49.93 -7.44 12.31
C PHE A 422 -49.69 -8.65 11.43
N THR A 423 -49.83 -8.52 10.14
CA THR A 423 -49.39 -9.52 9.19
C THR A 423 -48.53 -8.90 8.09
N PHE A 424 -47.30 -9.33 8.05
CA PHE A 424 -46.37 -9.21 6.92
C PHE A 424 -46.97 -9.92 5.69
N SER A 425 -47.27 -9.19 4.64
CA SER A 425 -47.65 -9.77 3.35
C SER A 425 -46.41 -10.29 2.62
N ARG A 426 -46.22 -11.59 2.60
CA ARG A 426 -45.32 -12.29 1.68
C ARG A 426 -45.97 -12.40 0.31
N SER A 427 -45.59 -11.56 -0.63
CA SER A 427 -45.78 -11.83 -2.07
C SER A 427 -44.53 -12.53 -2.60
N MET A 428 -44.55 -13.84 -2.61
CA MET A 428 -43.57 -14.64 -3.35
C MET A 428 -44.01 -14.68 -4.81
N CYS A 429 -43.44 -13.80 -5.63
CA CYS A 429 -43.37 -13.99 -7.06
C CYS A 429 -42.19 -14.90 -7.36
N SER A 430 -42.46 -16.15 -7.72
CA SER A 430 -41.48 -17.11 -8.18
C SER A 430 -40.90 -16.67 -9.50
N LEU A 431 -39.71 -16.06 -9.48
CA LEU A 431 -38.87 -15.86 -10.67
C LEU A 431 -38.19 -17.19 -11.01
N ARG A 432 -38.75 -17.93 -11.97
CA ARG A 432 -38.03 -19.01 -12.63
C ARG A 432 -36.96 -18.39 -13.53
N LEU A 433 -35.72 -18.40 -13.06
CA LEU A 433 -34.57 -18.19 -13.91
C LEU A 433 -34.37 -19.45 -14.78
N HIS A 434 -34.72 -19.38 -16.05
CA HIS A 434 -34.22 -20.32 -17.04
C HIS A 434 -32.79 -19.91 -17.41
N VAL A 435 -31.82 -20.57 -16.78
CA VAL A 435 -30.44 -20.56 -17.24
C VAL A 435 -30.39 -21.51 -18.44
N PHE A 436 -30.26 -20.96 -19.63
CA PHE A 436 -29.79 -21.72 -20.80
C PHE A 436 -28.27 -21.61 -20.84
N ILE A 437 -27.64 -22.76 -20.66
CA ILE A 437 -26.22 -23.01 -20.98
C ILE A 437 -26.02 -22.98 -22.50
#